data_896f2e4279c2077e3ee255e87c10415e
#
_entry.id   896f2e4279c2077e3ee255e87c10415e
#
_cell.length_a   1.000
_cell.length_b   1.000
_cell.length_c   1.000
_cell.angle_alpha   90.00
_cell.angle_beta   90.00
_cell.angle_gamma   90.00
#
_symmetry.space_group_name_H-M   'P 1'
#
loop_
_entity.id
_entity.type
_entity.pdbx_description
1 polymer ?
#
loop_
_entity_poly.entity_id
_entity_poly.type
_entity_poly.pdbx_seq_one_letter_code
_entity_poly.pdbx_strand_id
1 'polypeptide(L)'
;MSQPADRLDGQVALVTGGGRGIGADIARELAAAGAHVAVAARTRAQVEHVAREIHGVPLEVDVRDRASVDQMVVKAESELGPIDLLVANAGIGGPDGPTWEVDPDEWWQVLEVNVLGVHLCCSAVIPDMLERGAGRIVITGSGAAYLPGARNTPYPTSKAAVCRYGETLANELAGRIPVFFISPGLVKTEMTGDNFPDDAPWTPPELAPQLVRVLASGRADALAGRYLHAEHDDIEDLIRRADEIREQDLNAIRLRR
;
A
#
# COMPACT_ATOMS: atom_id res chain seq x y z
N MET A 1 -22.21 4.95 -1.74
CA MET A 1 -22.71 3.68 -2.32
C MET A 1 -21.71 3.23 -3.37
N SER A 2 -21.18 1.99 -3.27
CA SER A 2 -20.24 1.45 -4.26
C SER A 2 -20.88 1.42 -5.65
N GLN A 3 -20.19 1.97 -6.65
CA GLN A 3 -20.65 1.83 -8.02
C GLN A 3 -20.52 0.35 -8.45
N PRO A 4 -21.44 -0.18 -9.28
CA PRO A 4 -21.30 -1.53 -9.84
C PRO A 4 -19.95 -1.76 -10.56
N ALA A 5 -19.35 -0.68 -11.04
CA ALA A 5 -18.06 -0.68 -11.74
C ALA A 5 -16.83 -1.05 -10.85
N ASP A 6 -16.96 -0.99 -9.51
CA ASP A 6 -15.85 -1.26 -8.58
C ASP A 6 -15.96 -2.66 -7.92
N ARG A 7 -16.69 -3.59 -8.56
CA ARG A 7 -16.74 -4.98 -8.14
C ARG A 7 -15.42 -5.69 -8.49
N LEU A 8 -15.00 -6.59 -7.59
CA LEU A 8 -13.75 -7.33 -7.68
C LEU A 8 -13.99 -8.85 -7.69
N ASP A 9 -15.17 -9.27 -8.19
CA ASP A 9 -15.58 -10.67 -8.16
C ASP A 9 -14.53 -11.58 -8.81
N GLY A 10 -14.05 -12.54 -8.02
CA GLY A 10 -13.08 -13.53 -8.47
C GLY A 10 -11.64 -13.05 -8.53
N GLN A 11 -11.34 -11.77 -8.26
CA GLN A 11 -9.95 -11.30 -8.13
C GLN A 11 -9.31 -11.79 -6.83
N VAL A 12 -8.02 -12.10 -6.89
CA VAL A 12 -7.21 -12.46 -5.72
C VAL A 12 -6.37 -11.28 -5.27
N ALA A 13 -6.54 -10.87 -4.02
CA ALA A 13 -5.79 -9.77 -3.42
C ALA A 13 -4.88 -10.26 -2.28
N LEU A 14 -3.61 -9.85 -2.30
CA LEU A 14 -2.65 -10.05 -1.22
C LEU A 14 -2.39 -8.72 -0.52
N VAL A 15 -2.73 -8.63 0.79
CA VAL A 15 -2.57 -7.41 1.59
C VAL A 15 -1.53 -7.63 2.68
N THR A 16 -0.36 -7.00 2.56
CA THR A 16 0.67 -7.03 3.61
C THR A 16 0.40 -5.98 4.69
N GLY A 17 0.75 -6.28 5.95
CA GLY A 17 0.35 -5.46 7.09
C GLY A 17 -1.17 -5.47 7.32
N GLY A 18 -1.86 -6.50 6.84
CA GLY A 18 -3.32 -6.63 6.86
C GLY A 18 -3.92 -7.08 8.19
N GLY A 19 -3.11 -7.32 9.23
CA GLY A 19 -3.60 -7.82 10.52
C GLY A 19 -4.25 -6.74 11.41
N ARG A 20 -4.06 -5.45 11.14
CA ARG A 20 -4.63 -4.32 11.89
C ARG A 20 -4.61 -3.01 11.10
N GLY A 21 -5.29 -1.98 11.64
CA GLY A 21 -5.30 -0.62 11.09
C GLY A 21 -5.68 -0.58 9.61
N ILE A 22 -5.08 0.34 8.87
CA ILE A 22 -5.41 0.61 7.45
C ILE A 22 -5.37 -0.66 6.59
N GLY A 23 -4.39 -1.55 6.80
CA GLY A 23 -4.29 -2.79 6.03
C GLY A 23 -5.46 -3.76 6.27
N ALA A 24 -5.94 -3.86 7.51
CA ALA A 24 -7.12 -4.66 7.84
C ALA A 24 -8.39 -4.06 7.22
N ASP A 25 -8.53 -2.73 7.24
CA ASP A 25 -9.69 -2.05 6.65
C ASP A 25 -9.69 -2.17 5.13
N ILE A 26 -8.51 -2.11 4.48
CA ILE A 26 -8.35 -2.41 3.05
C ILE A 26 -8.76 -3.85 2.76
N ALA A 27 -8.31 -4.83 3.55
CA ALA A 27 -8.66 -6.24 3.35
C ALA A 27 -10.19 -6.46 3.44
N ARG A 28 -10.87 -5.83 4.42
CA ARG A 28 -12.33 -5.88 4.57
C ARG A 28 -13.05 -5.27 3.38
N GLU A 29 -12.61 -4.12 2.91
CA GLU A 29 -13.22 -3.41 1.77
C GLU A 29 -13.10 -4.22 0.47
N LEU A 30 -11.90 -4.80 0.20
CA LEU A 30 -11.68 -5.63 -0.98
C LEU A 30 -12.55 -6.90 -0.95
N ALA A 31 -12.65 -7.56 0.21
CA ALA A 31 -13.52 -8.73 0.38
C ALA A 31 -15.00 -8.37 0.21
N ALA A 32 -15.46 -7.25 0.76
CA ALA A 32 -16.82 -6.74 0.58
C ALA A 32 -17.12 -6.41 -0.90
N ALA A 33 -16.11 -6.04 -1.68
CA ALA A 33 -16.22 -5.84 -3.12
C ALA A 33 -16.23 -7.15 -3.94
N GLY A 34 -15.96 -8.30 -3.32
CA GLY A 34 -16.02 -9.63 -3.94
C GLY A 34 -14.67 -10.29 -4.21
N ALA A 35 -13.55 -9.67 -3.78
CA ALA A 35 -12.23 -10.27 -3.92
C ALA A 35 -12.00 -11.43 -2.94
N HIS A 36 -11.21 -12.41 -3.34
CA HIS A 36 -10.61 -13.39 -2.46
C HIS A 36 -9.34 -12.78 -1.85
N VAL A 37 -9.24 -12.66 -0.52
CA VAL A 37 -8.18 -11.89 0.12
C VAL A 37 -7.27 -12.77 0.97
N ALA A 38 -5.96 -12.70 0.70
CA ALA A 38 -4.92 -13.17 1.60
C ALA A 38 -4.44 -12.01 2.48
N VAL A 39 -4.49 -12.21 3.80
CA VAL A 39 -4.10 -11.22 4.82
C VAL A 39 -2.77 -11.62 5.41
N ALA A 40 -1.74 -10.80 5.22
CA ALA A 40 -0.38 -11.12 5.60
C ALA A 40 0.19 -10.12 6.63
N ALA A 41 0.76 -10.61 7.74
CA ALA A 41 1.50 -9.81 8.72
C ALA A 41 2.33 -10.73 9.64
N ARG A 42 3.17 -10.14 10.51
CA ARG A 42 4.03 -10.88 11.45
C ARG A 42 3.26 -11.54 12.62
N THR A 43 2.12 -10.97 13.00
CA THR A 43 1.36 -11.43 14.17
C THR A 43 0.25 -12.36 13.73
N ARG A 44 0.48 -13.66 13.89
CA ARG A 44 -0.44 -14.73 13.48
C ARG A 44 -1.87 -14.52 13.98
N ALA A 45 -2.05 -14.20 15.26
CA ALA A 45 -3.39 -14.00 15.85
C ALA A 45 -4.16 -12.84 15.18
N GLN A 46 -3.46 -11.77 14.74
CA GLN A 46 -4.09 -10.63 14.06
C GLN A 46 -4.56 -11.01 12.65
N VAL A 47 -3.72 -11.71 11.87
CA VAL A 47 -4.11 -12.13 10.52
C VAL A 47 -5.22 -13.18 10.54
N GLU A 48 -5.20 -14.11 11.50
CA GLU A 48 -6.27 -15.10 11.70
C GLU A 48 -7.60 -14.44 12.11
N HIS A 49 -7.56 -13.35 12.89
CA HIS A 49 -8.75 -12.62 13.27
C HIS A 49 -9.39 -11.96 12.04
N VAL A 50 -8.63 -11.15 11.29
CA VAL A 50 -9.13 -10.46 10.09
C VAL A 50 -9.57 -11.47 9.02
N ALA A 51 -8.78 -12.51 8.76
CA ALA A 51 -9.11 -13.51 7.76
C ALA A 51 -10.43 -14.24 8.07
N ARG A 52 -10.71 -14.54 9.34
CA ARG A 52 -12.01 -15.14 9.73
C ARG A 52 -13.20 -14.21 9.44
N GLU A 53 -13.05 -12.90 9.68
CA GLU A 53 -14.12 -11.94 9.41
C GLU A 53 -14.50 -11.85 7.93
N ILE A 54 -13.50 -11.99 7.05
CA ILE A 54 -13.67 -11.80 5.60
C ILE A 54 -13.68 -13.13 4.82
N HIS A 55 -13.65 -14.27 5.49
CA HIS A 55 -13.47 -15.61 4.88
C HIS A 55 -12.22 -15.70 3.98
N GLY A 56 -11.16 -14.99 4.36
CA GLY A 56 -9.89 -14.92 3.65
C GLY A 56 -8.83 -15.90 4.18
N VAL A 57 -7.63 -15.84 3.63
CA VAL A 57 -6.48 -16.68 3.99
C VAL A 57 -5.51 -15.92 4.89
N PRO A 58 -5.22 -16.42 6.13
CA PRO A 58 -4.23 -15.80 7.00
C PRO A 58 -2.81 -16.29 6.66
N LEU A 59 -1.88 -15.34 6.51
CA LEU A 59 -0.48 -15.61 6.21
C LEU A 59 0.43 -14.91 7.22
N GLU A 60 1.25 -15.70 7.91
CA GLU A 60 2.31 -15.13 8.76
C GLU A 60 3.54 -14.86 7.89
N VAL A 61 4.05 -13.62 7.93
CA VAL A 61 5.19 -13.19 7.12
C VAL A 61 6.02 -12.10 7.82
N ASP A 62 7.33 -12.21 7.75
CA ASP A 62 8.23 -11.08 7.92
C ASP A 62 8.63 -10.57 6.53
N VAL A 63 8.16 -9.39 6.17
CA VAL A 63 8.42 -8.78 4.84
C VAL A 63 9.90 -8.43 4.62
N ARG A 64 10.73 -8.45 5.67
CA ARG A 64 12.19 -8.24 5.57
C ARG A 64 12.93 -9.49 5.10
N ASP A 65 12.32 -10.67 5.24
CA ASP A 65 12.91 -11.95 4.87
C ASP A 65 12.37 -12.42 3.51
N ARG A 66 13.26 -12.51 2.54
CA ARG A 66 12.94 -12.97 1.20
C ARG A 66 12.28 -14.34 1.17
N ALA A 67 12.82 -15.29 1.94
CA ALA A 67 12.27 -16.65 1.95
C ALA A 67 10.86 -16.68 2.53
N SER A 68 10.59 -15.87 3.57
CA SER A 68 9.26 -15.69 4.14
C SER A 68 8.27 -15.07 3.13
N VAL A 69 8.71 -14.07 2.35
CA VAL A 69 7.90 -13.45 1.31
C VAL A 69 7.60 -14.43 0.16
N ASP A 70 8.61 -15.15 -0.33
CA ASP A 70 8.44 -16.14 -1.40
C ASP A 70 7.44 -17.24 -0.97
N GLN A 71 7.54 -17.75 0.27
CA GLN A 71 6.59 -18.72 0.83
C GLN A 71 5.17 -18.14 0.98
N MET A 72 5.04 -16.89 1.39
CA MET A 72 3.75 -16.19 1.47
C MET A 72 3.05 -16.15 0.12
N VAL A 73 3.75 -15.78 -0.95
CA VAL A 73 3.19 -15.72 -2.31
C VAL A 73 2.76 -17.11 -2.77
N VAL A 74 3.65 -18.12 -2.68
CA VAL A 74 3.33 -19.49 -3.05
C VAL A 74 2.10 -20.01 -2.31
N LYS A 75 1.97 -19.72 -1.02
CA LYS A 75 0.83 -20.15 -0.23
C LYS A 75 -0.45 -19.40 -0.62
N ALA A 76 -0.39 -18.09 -0.84
CA ALA A 76 -1.54 -17.31 -1.31
C ALA A 76 -2.07 -17.88 -2.63
N GLU A 77 -1.19 -18.11 -3.59
CA GLU A 77 -1.56 -18.63 -4.92
C GLU A 77 -2.07 -20.07 -4.87
N SER A 78 -1.53 -20.92 -3.99
CA SER A 78 -2.02 -22.30 -3.84
C SER A 78 -3.44 -22.37 -3.26
N GLU A 79 -3.83 -21.39 -2.44
CA GLU A 79 -5.12 -21.37 -1.74
C GLU A 79 -6.21 -20.60 -2.51
N LEU A 80 -5.82 -19.53 -3.21
CA LEU A 80 -6.76 -18.59 -3.83
C LEU A 80 -6.64 -18.49 -5.35
N GLY A 81 -5.55 -18.95 -5.93
CA GLY A 81 -5.22 -18.74 -7.33
C GLY A 81 -4.25 -17.56 -7.54
N PRO A 82 -3.93 -17.25 -8.81
CA PRO A 82 -2.97 -16.21 -9.16
C PRO A 82 -3.31 -14.85 -8.54
N ILE A 83 -2.29 -14.15 -8.01
CA ILE A 83 -2.49 -12.84 -7.37
C ILE A 83 -2.76 -11.77 -8.44
N ASP A 84 -3.95 -11.14 -8.38
CA ASP A 84 -4.35 -10.05 -9.27
C ASP A 84 -4.03 -8.67 -8.69
N LEU A 85 -3.98 -8.55 -7.35
CA LEU A 85 -3.68 -7.31 -6.64
C LEU A 85 -2.69 -7.56 -5.51
N LEU A 86 -1.57 -6.85 -5.52
CA LEU A 86 -0.71 -6.69 -4.34
C LEU A 86 -0.99 -5.33 -3.69
N VAL A 87 -1.33 -5.34 -2.40
CA VAL A 87 -1.32 -4.14 -1.55
C VAL A 87 -0.10 -4.22 -0.61
N ALA A 88 0.99 -3.56 -1.00
CA ALA A 88 2.21 -3.47 -0.22
C ALA A 88 2.04 -2.37 0.85
N ASN A 89 1.37 -2.74 1.95
CA ASN A 89 0.98 -1.81 3.01
C ASN A 89 1.79 -1.99 4.30
N ALA A 90 2.47 -3.11 4.52
CA ALA A 90 3.27 -3.32 5.73
C ALA A 90 4.25 -2.16 5.97
N GLY A 91 4.25 -1.64 7.21
CA GLY A 91 5.12 -0.52 7.58
C GLY A 91 5.16 -0.28 9.08
N ILE A 92 6.20 0.42 9.54
CA ILE A 92 6.38 0.87 10.92
C ILE A 92 6.77 2.36 10.96
N GLY A 93 6.39 3.06 12.06
CA GLY A 93 6.66 4.50 12.24
C GLY A 93 8.10 4.83 12.63
N GLY A 94 8.75 3.92 13.35
CA GLY A 94 10.11 4.11 13.85
C GLY A 94 10.21 5.00 15.11
N PRO A 95 11.46 5.21 15.59
CA PRO A 95 11.73 6.00 16.78
C PRO A 95 11.48 7.49 16.58
N ASP A 96 11.02 8.17 17.64
CA ASP A 96 10.96 9.63 17.71
C ASP A 96 12.15 10.17 18.52
N GLY A 97 12.86 11.13 17.95
CA GLY A 97 14.00 11.78 18.62
C GLY A 97 14.88 12.55 17.64
N PRO A 98 15.81 13.36 18.19
CA PRO A 98 16.86 13.99 17.37
C PRO A 98 17.70 12.89 16.69
N THR A 99 18.05 13.09 15.44
CA THR A 99 18.70 12.03 14.63
C THR A 99 20.02 11.53 15.22
N TRP A 100 20.72 12.36 16.00
CA TRP A 100 21.99 12.01 16.66
C TRP A 100 21.83 11.22 17.97
N GLU A 101 20.59 11.00 18.42
CA GLU A 101 20.23 10.21 19.61
C GLU A 101 19.48 8.92 19.24
N VAL A 102 19.02 8.81 18.00
CA VAL A 102 18.32 7.62 17.51
C VAL A 102 19.30 6.46 17.31
N ASP A 103 18.94 5.29 17.81
CA ASP A 103 19.71 4.07 17.60
C ASP A 103 19.77 3.72 16.10
N PRO A 104 20.97 3.50 15.51
CA PRO A 104 21.11 3.20 14.09
C PRO A 104 20.39 1.92 13.65
N ASP A 105 20.29 0.91 14.51
CA ASP A 105 19.63 -0.35 14.18
C ASP A 105 18.10 -0.16 14.15
N GLU A 106 17.53 0.61 15.09
CA GLU A 106 16.12 1.00 15.06
C GLU A 106 15.81 1.87 13.84
N TRP A 107 16.71 2.81 13.49
CA TRP A 107 16.60 3.62 12.29
C TRP A 107 16.56 2.75 11.03
N TRP A 108 17.50 1.81 10.93
CA TRP A 108 17.65 0.91 9.78
C TRP A 108 16.46 -0.04 9.67
N GLN A 109 15.92 -0.55 10.77
CA GLN A 109 14.75 -1.41 10.79
C GLN A 109 13.54 -0.79 10.07
N VAL A 110 13.37 0.54 10.14
CA VAL A 110 12.29 1.23 9.40
C VAL A 110 12.51 1.10 7.89
N LEU A 111 13.74 1.23 7.42
CA LEU A 111 14.07 1.06 5.99
C LEU A 111 13.87 -0.40 5.55
N GLU A 112 14.27 -1.36 6.37
CA GLU A 112 14.06 -2.78 6.07
C GLU A 112 12.57 -3.13 5.91
N VAL A 113 11.73 -2.66 6.82
CA VAL A 113 10.30 -2.95 6.72
C VAL A 113 9.65 -2.14 5.59
N ASN A 114 9.85 -0.82 5.58
CA ASN A 114 9.08 0.08 4.73
C ASN A 114 9.59 0.14 3.29
N VAL A 115 10.87 -0.18 3.02
CA VAL A 115 11.48 -0.10 1.69
C VAL A 115 11.82 -1.48 1.15
N LEU A 116 12.71 -2.22 1.85
CA LEU A 116 13.09 -3.57 1.41
C LEU A 116 11.88 -4.50 1.37
N GLY A 117 10.99 -4.44 2.37
CA GLY A 117 9.77 -5.25 2.42
C GLY A 117 8.86 -5.00 1.22
N VAL A 118 8.66 -3.73 0.82
CA VAL A 118 7.90 -3.38 -0.40
C VAL A 118 8.57 -3.96 -1.65
N HIS A 119 9.90 -3.79 -1.76
CA HIS A 119 10.66 -4.33 -2.90
C HIS A 119 10.55 -5.85 -2.99
N LEU A 120 10.72 -6.58 -1.89
CA LEU A 120 10.62 -8.04 -1.87
C LEU A 120 9.23 -8.52 -2.27
N CYS A 121 8.16 -7.90 -1.74
CA CYS A 121 6.79 -8.25 -2.11
C CYS A 121 6.51 -8.01 -3.60
N CYS A 122 6.91 -6.84 -4.13
CA CYS A 122 6.77 -6.54 -5.56
C CYS A 122 7.56 -7.54 -6.43
N SER A 123 8.82 -7.81 -6.07
CA SER A 123 9.68 -8.73 -6.82
C SER A 123 9.13 -10.16 -6.87
N ALA A 124 8.40 -10.59 -5.83
CA ALA A 124 7.84 -11.94 -5.76
C ALA A 124 6.60 -12.12 -6.65
N VAL A 125 5.76 -11.09 -6.84
CA VAL A 125 4.51 -11.20 -7.62
C VAL A 125 4.64 -10.77 -9.08
N ILE A 126 5.56 -9.86 -9.39
CA ILE A 126 5.70 -9.27 -10.73
C ILE A 126 5.96 -10.30 -11.85
N PRO A 127 6.84 -11.32 -11.66
CA PRO A 127 7.11 -12.28 -12.73
C PRO A 127 5.86 -12.98 -13.24
N ASP A 128 5.01 -13.51 -12.34
CA ASP A 128 3.75 -14.17 -12.69
C ASP A 128 2.74 -13.18 -13.30
N MET A 129 2.59 -11.99 -12.72
CA MET A 129 1.73 -10.95 -13.29
C MET A 129 2.15 -10.58 -14.73
N LEU A 130 3.45 -10.49 -15.01
CA LEU A 130 3.97 -10.21 -16.36
C LEU A 130 3.73 -11.37 -17.33
N GLU A 131 3.87 -12.62 -16.89
CA GLU A 131 3.59 -13.80 -17.71
C GLU A 131 2.13 -13.87 -18.11
N ARG A 132 1.23 -13.58 -17.16
CA ARG A 132 -0.22 -13.53 -17.41
C ARG A 132 -0.68 -12.27 -18.15
N GLY A 133 0.13 -11.22 -18.17
CA GLY A 133 -0.27 -9.90 -18.68
C GLY A 133 -1.39 -9.24 -17.85
N ALA A 134 -1.52 -9.58 -16.59
CA ALA A 134 -2.58 -9.11 -15.68
C ALA A 134 -2.06 -8.96 -14.26
N GLY A 135 -2.51 -7.93 -13.56
CA GLY A 135 -2.17 -7.64 -12.17
C GLY A 135 -2.10 -6.15 -11.91
N ARG A 136 -2.13 -5.77 -10.63
CA ARG A 136 -1.98 -4.38 -10.15
C ARG A 136 -1.22 -4.37 -8.84
N ILE A 137 -0.48 -3.28 -8.59
CA ILE A 137 0.28 -3.08 -7.36
C ILE A 137 -0.11 -1.74 -6.76
N VAL A 138 -0.50 -1.75 -5.49
CA VAL A 138 -0.74 -0.55 -4.68
C VAL A 138 0.28 -0.51 -3.55
N ILE A 139 1.07 0.56 -3.48
CA ILE A 139 2.08 0.79 -2.43
C ILE A 139 1.56 1.86 -1.48
N THR A 140 1.56 1.59 -0.18
CA THR A 140 1.17 2.57 0.84
C THR A 140 2.33 3.55 1.10
N GLY A 141 2.19 4.73 0.52
CA GLY A 141 3.02 5.90 0.76
C GLY A 141 2.62 6.67 2.02
N SER A 142 2.90 7.96 2.04
CA SER A 142 2.48 8.91 3.08
C SER A 142 2.79 10.34 2.63
N GLY A 143 2.04 11.33 3.12
CA GLY A 143 2.39 12.75 3.02
C GLY A 143 3.77 13.08 3.60
N ALA A 144 4.26 12.29 4.55
CA ALA A 144 5.63 12.42 5.09
C ALA A 144 6.73 12.30 4.02
N ALA A 145 6.43 11.77 2.84
CA ALA A 145 7.39 11.69 1.73
C ALA A 145 7.82 13.07 1.18
N TYR A 146 7.00 14.11 1.36
CA TYR A 146 7.23 15.44 0.80
C TYR A 146 6.90 16.60 1.76
N LEU A 147 6.14 16.34 2.83
CA LEU A 147 5.85 17.34 3.85
C LEU A 147 7.06 17.52 4.78
N PRO A 148 7.35 18.76 5.19
CA PRO A 148 8.42 19.01 6.15
C PRO A 148 8.06 18.38 7.49
N GLY A 149 9.08 17.84 8.17
CA GLY A 149 8.94 17.23 9.50
C GLY A 149 10.23 17.32 10.29
N ALA A 150 10.18 16.89 11.55
CA ALA A 150 11.32 16.83 12.45
C ALA A 150 11.21 15.61 13.38
N ARG A 151 12.32 15.22 14.04
CA ARG A 151 12.41 14.22 15.10
C ARG A 151 12.22 12.74 14.69
N ASN A 152 11.70 12.44 13.54
CA ASN A 152 11.54 11.08 13.03
C ASN A 152 12.12 11.01 11.61
N THR A 153 13.44 10.89 11.49
CA THR A 153 14.11 10.88 10.18
C THR A 153 13.92 9.58 9.40
N PRO A 154 13.82 8.37 10.00
CA PRO A 154 13.71 7.14 9.23
C PRO A 154 12.37 7.04 8.46
N TYR A 155 11.26 7.41 9.07
CA TYR A 155 9.94 7.23 8.45
C TYR A 155 9.74 8.09 7.19
N PRO A 156 9.94 9.43 7.21
CA PRO A 156 9.87 10.24 6.00
C PRO A 156 10.85 9.79 4.92
N THR A 157 12.08 9.42 5.31
CA THR A 157 13.08 8.89 4.38
C THR A 157 12.57 7.63 3.69
N SER A 158 12.01 6.68 4.45
CA SER A 158 11.43 5.45 3.89
C SER A 158 10.26 5.74 2.95
N LYS A 159 9.38 6.69 3.31
CA LYS A 159 8.21 7.02 2.50
C LYS A 159 8.58 7.80 1.22
N ALA A 160 9.60 8.64 1.27
CA ALA A 160 10.16 9.26 0.06
C ALA A 160 10.81 8.21 -0.87
N ALA A 161 11.53 7.24 -0.29
CA ALA A 161 12.13 6.14 -1.04
C ALA A 161 11.08 5.28 -1.77
N VAL A 162 9.98 4.87 -1.11
CA VAL A 162 8.95 4.05 -1.76
C VAL A 162 8.12 4.81 -2.78
N CYS A 163 7.93 6.13 -2.61
CA CYS A 163 7.32 6.95 -3.66
C CYS A 163 8.19 6.97 -4.92
N ARG A 164 9.50 7.17 -4.79
CA ARG A 164 10.42 7.13 -5.93
C ARG A 164 10.52 5.72 -6.52
N TYR A 165 10.56 4.70 -5.68
CA TYR A 165 10.54 3.29 -6.10
C TYR A 165 9.30 2.98 -6.94
N GLY A 166 8.10 3.34 -6.44
CA GLY A 166 6.83 3.08 -7.13
C GLY A 166 6.74 3.76 -8.50
N GLU A 167 7.17 5.02 -8.60
CA GLU A 167 7.23 5.75 -9.88
C GLU A 167 8.20 5.08 -10.87
N THR A 168 9.39 4.71 -10.39
CA THR A 168 10.39 4.04 -11.24
C THR A 168 9.89 2.68 -11.71
N LEU A 169 9.29 1.90 -10.81
CA LEU A 169 8.71 0.59 -11.13
C LEU A 169 7.56 0.70 -12.15
N ALA A 170 6.69 1.71 -12.02
CA ALA A 170 5.63 1.96 -12.99
C ALA A 170 6.19 2.22 -14.39
N ASN A 171 7.29 2.97 -14.50
CA ASN A 171 7.98 3.21 -15.76
C ASN A 171 8.63 1.95 -16.33
N GLU A 172 9.26 1.11 -15.50
CA GLU A 172 9.85 -0.17 -15.91
C GLU A 172 8.80 -1.14 -16.45
N LEU A 173 7.64 -1.18 -15.82
CA LEU A 173 6.54 -2.05 -16.22
C LEU A 173 5.78 -1.51 -17.45
N ALA A 174 5.98 -0.24 -17.79
CA ALA A 174 5.50 0.40 -19.03
C ALA A 174 4.00 0.17 -19.31
N GLY A 175 3.19 0.27 -18.28
CA GLY A 175 1.72 0.10 -18.36
C GLY A 175 1.24 -1.35 -18.45
N ARG A 176 2.14 -2.35 -18.51
CA ARG A 176 1.74 -3.76 -18.49
C ARG A 176 1.12 -4.16 -17.15
N ILE A 177 1.70 -3.67 -16.06
CA ILE A 177 1.20 -3.85 -14.69
C ILE A 177 1.11 -2.45 -14.06
N PRO A 178 -0.09 -1.92 -13.84
CA PRO A 178 -0.27 -0.63 -13.17
C PRO A 178 0.26 -0.65 -11.74
N VAL A 179 1.06 0.35 -11.39
CA VAL A 179 1.61 0.55 -10.05
C VAL A 179 1.14 1.90 -9.53
N PHE A 180 0.52 1.90 -8.35
CA PHE A 180 0.04 3.11 -7.68
C PHE A 180 0.75 3.28 -6.34
N PHE A 181 0.94 4.51 -5.89
CA PHE A 181 1.33 4.78 -4.52
C PHE A 181 0.38 5.79 -3.91
N ILE A 182 -0.18 5.41 -2.75
CA ILE A 182 -1.25 6.16 -2.11
C ILE A 182 -0.80 6.75 -0.79
N SER A 183 -1.35 7.91 -0.42
CA SER A 183 -1.36 8.39 0.96
C SER A 183 -2.72 8.13 1.58
N PRO A 184 -2.79 7.37 2.67
CA PRO A 184 -4.04 7.17 3.38
C PRO A 184 -4.59 8.42 4.09
N GLY A 185 -3.75 9.46 4.26
CA GLY A 185 -4.02 10.57 5.16
C GLY A 185 -3.58 10.29 6.60
N LEU A 186 -3.98 11.14 7.54
CA LEU A 186 -3.72 10.98 8.96
C LEU A 186 -4.84 10.13 9.59
N VAL A 187 -4.77 8.83 9.43
CA VAL A 187 -5.76 7.89 9.99
C VAL A 187 -5.39 7.52 11.42
N LYS A 188 -6.36 7.50 12.34
CA LYS A 188 -6.15 7.10 13.74
C LYS A 188 -5.97 5.57 13.81
N THR A 189 -4.76 5.14 14.16
CA THR A 189 -4.35 3.74 14.28
C THR A 189 -3.43 3.58 15.50
N GLU A 190 -3.03 2.37 15.85
CA GLU A 190 -2.01 2.17 16.90
C GLU A 190 -0.66 2.85 16.56
N MET A 191 -0.33 3.03 15.28
CA MET A 191 0.89 3.73 14.87
C MET A 191 0.84 5.23 15.11
N THR A 192 -0.34 5.84 15.02
CA THR A 192 -0.53 7.31 15.02
C THR A 192 -1.21 7.81 16.28
N GLY A 193 -2.00 6.98 16.96
CA GLY A 193 -2.88 7.41 18.05
C GLY A 193 -2.16 8.08 19.21
N ASP A 194 -0.97 7.62 19.56
CA ASP A 194 -0.17 8.18 20.66
C ASP A 194 0.70 9.38 20.23
N ASN A 195 0.84 9.62 18.93
CA ASN A 195 1.72 10.64 18.37
C ASN A 195 1.01 11.96 18.03
N PHE A 196 -0.32 11.96 18.02
CA PHE A 196 -1.13 13.12 17.69
C PHE A 196 -2.27 13.31 18.69
N PRO A 197 -2.68 14.57 18.97
CA PRO A 197 -3.79 14.83 19.88
C PRO A 197 -5.12 14.31 19.33
N ASP A 198 -6.09 14.06 20.22
CA ASP A 198 -7.40 13.52 19.83
C ASP A 198 -8.18 14.41 18.85
N ASP A 199 -7.96 15.72 18.89
CA ASP A 199 -8.56 16.72 18.01
C ASP A 199 -7.74 17.00 16.74
N ALA A 200 -6.72 16.18 16.43
CA ALA A 200 -6.02 16.27 15.17
C ALA A 200 -6.98 16.10 13.97
N PRO A 201 -6.67 16.67 12.80
CA PRO A 201 -7.52 16.52 11.63
C PRO A 201 -7.43 15.09 11.06
N TRP A 202 -8.09 14.16 11.77
CA TRP A 202 -8.07 12.76 11.41
C TRP A 202 -8.81 12.49 10.10
N THR A 203 -8.13 11.82 9.18
CA THR A 203 -8.75 11.33 7.95
C THR A 203 -9.73 10.20 8.26
N PRO A 204 -10.96 10.21 7.71
CA PRO A 204 -11.91 9.12 7.83
C PRO A 204 -11.27 7.79 7.39
N PRO A 205 -11.35 6.73 8.23
CA PRO A 205 -10.63 5.48 8.00
C PRO A 205 -11.08 4.72 6.73
N GLU A 206 -12.28 4.98 6.24
CA GLU A 206 -12.85 4.34 5.05
C GLU A 206 -12.29 4.88 3.71
N LEU A 207 -11.68 6.08 3.69
CA LEU A 207 -11.27 6.71 2.43
C LEU A 207 -10.13 5.95 1.73
N ALA A 208 -9.12 5.51 2.46
CA ALA A 208 -8.03 4.76 1.87
C ALA A 208 -8.47 3.37 1.36
N PRO A 209 -9.26 2.57 2.11
CA PRO A 209 -9.88 1.35 1.58
C PRO A 209 -10.69 1.57 0.31
N GLN A 210 -11.54 2.59 0.27
CA GLN A 210 -12.36 2.92 -0.91
C GLN A 210 -11.50 3.29 -2.12
N LEU A 211 -10.44 4.09 -1.92
CA LEU A 211 -9.48 4.41 -2.97
C LEU A 211 -8.83 3.13 -3.52
N VAL A 212 -8.32 2.25 -2.64
CA VAL A 212 -7.69 0.99 -3.06
C VAL A 212 -8.65 0.13 -3.87
N ARG A 213 -9.93 0.06 -3.51
CA ARG A 213 -10.95 -0.66 -4.30
C ARG A 213 -11.09 -0.09 -5.72
N VAL A 214 -11.15 1.25 -5.88
CA VAL A 214 -11.19 1.87 -7.21
C VAL A 214 -9.95 1.53 -8.03
N LEU A 215 -8.75 1.57 -7.41
CA LEU A 215 -7.50 1.20 -8.08
C LEU A 215 -7.50 -0.29 -8.49
N ALA A 216 -7.99 -1.16 -7.63
CA ALA A 216 -8.10 -2.60 -7.90
C ALA A 216 -9.04 -2.91 -9.07
N SER A 217 -10.11 -2.13 -9.25
CA SER A 217 -11.10 -2.35 -10.32
C SER A 217 -10.54 -2.10 -11.74
N GLY A 218 -9.41 -1.43 -11.87
CA GLY A 218 -8.79 -1.07 -13.15
C GLY A 218 -9.27 0.24 -13.76
N ARG A 219 -10.28 0.89 -13.18
CA ARG A 219 -10.81 2.17 -13.70
C ARG A 219 -9.79 3.29 -13.69
N ALA A 220 -8.80 3.21 -12.80
CA ALA A 220 -7.77 4.24 -12.62
C ALA A 220 -6.41 3.88 -13.25
N ASP A 221 -6.32 2.85 -14.10
CA ASP A 221 -5.04 2.37 -14.66
C ASP A 221 -4.26 3.47 -15.40
N ALA A 222 -4.96 4.44 -15.99
CA ALA A 222 -4.34 5.61 -16.62
C ALA A 222 -3.57 6.52 -15.64
N LEU A 223 -3.79 6.39 -14.32
CA LEU A 223 -3.09 7.12 -13.27
C LEU A 223 -1.88 6.34 -12.70
N ALA A 224 -1.49 5.21 -13.30
CA ALA A 224 -0.33 4.45 -12.85
C ALA A 224 0.94 5.33 -12.81
N GLY A 225 1.74 5.16 -11.76
CA GLY A 225 2.92 5.98 -11.50
C GLY A 225 2.64 7.31 -10.81
N ARG A 226 1.38 7.61 -10.48
CA ARG A 226 1.00 8.87 -9.80
C ARG A 226 0.79 8.66 -8.30
N TYR A 227 1.07 9.74 -7.55
CA TYR A 227 0.78 9.83 -6.11
C TYR A 227 -0.68 10.24 -5.92
N LEU A 228 -1.42 9.45 -5.15
CA LEU A 228 -2.85 9.64 -4.92
C LEU A 228 -3.12 9.78 -3.42
N HIS A 229 -3.84 10.82 -3.01
CA HIS A 229 -4.17 11.06 -1.61
C HIS A 229 -5.64 10.71 -1.34
N ALA A 230 -5.90 9.82 -0.39
CA ALA A 230 -7.25 9.30 -0.15
C ALA A 230 -8.28 10.37 0.26
N GLU A 231 -7.83 11.45 0.91
CA GLU A 231 -8.71 12.51 1.41
C GLU A 231 -8.73 13.76 0.52
N HIS A 232 -7.57 14.10 -0.09
CA HIS A 232 -7.42 15.39 -0.77
C HIS A 232 -7.65 15.30 -2.27
N ASP A 233 -7.63 14.11 -2.83
CA ASP A 233 -7.88 13.87 -4.24
C ASP A 233 -9.31 13.34 -4.47
N ASP A 234 -10.03 13.94 -5.40
CA ASP A 234 -11.25 13.36 -5.96
C ASP A 234 -10.85 12.37 -7.07
N ILE A 235 -10.90 11.07 -6.78
CA ILE A 235 -10.47 10.02 -7.72
C ILE A 235 -11.24 10.05 -9.03
N GLU A 236 -12.54 10.41 -9.02
CA GLU A 236 -13.33 10.51 -10.24
C GLU A 236 -12.88 11.70 -11.11
N ASP A 237 -12.47 12.81 -10.49
CA ASP A 237 -11.87 13.93 -11.20
C ASP A 237 -10.50 13.56 -11.80
N LEU A 238 -9.65 12.89 -11.01
CA LEU A 238 -8.35 12.45 -11.50
C LEU A 238 -8.46 11.47 -12.68
N ILE A 239 -9.39 10.53 -12.63
CA ILE A 239 -9.64 9.59 -13.76
C ILE A 239 -10.05 10.37 -15.02
N ARG A 240 -10.94 11.35 -14.90
CA ARG A 240 -11.34 12.20 -16.06
C ARG A 240 -10.19 13.01 -16.64
N ARG A 241 -9.24 13.42 -15.80
CA ARG A 241 -8.09 14.27 -16.16
C ARG A 241 -6.79 13.50 -16.34
N ALA A 242 -6.84 12.18 -16.46
CA ALA A 242 -5.64 11.34 -16.48
C ALA A 242 -4.63 11.74 -17.57
N ASP A 243 -5.09 12.13 -18.75
CA ASP A 243 -4.22 12.60 -19.84
C ASP A 243 -3.54 13.92 -19.50
N GLU A 244 -4.28 14.89 -18.98
CA GLU A 244 -3.74 16.18 -18.50
C GLU A 244 -2.69 15.95 -17.38
N ILE A 245 -3.01 15.08 -16.40
CA ILE A 245 -2.12 14.73 -15.29
C ILE A 245 -0.81 14.16 -15.82
N ARG A 246 -0.87 13.32 -16.85
CA ARG A 246 0.30 12.73 -17.49
C ARG A 246 1.12 13.76 -18.26
N GLU A 247 0.47 14.59 -19.08
CA GLU A 247 1.12 15.60 -19.92
C GLU A 247 1.80 16.70 -19.10
N GLN A 248 1.17 17.12 -17.99
CA GLN A 248 1.67 18.17 -17.12
C GLN A 248 2.51 17.65 -15.94
N ASP A 249 2.72 16.34 -15.87
CA ASP A 249 3.46 15.68 -14.78
C ASP A 249 2.92 16.02 -13.38
N LEU A 250 1.59 16.09 -13.24
CA LEU A 250 0.91 16.34 -11.98
C LEU A 250 0.89 15.07 -11.09
N ASN A 251 0.52 15.23 -9.82
CA ASN A 251 0.48 14.15 -8.83
C ASN A 251 1.80 13.36 -8.77
N ALA A 252 2.93 14.08 -8.81
CA ALA A 252 4.27 13.54 -8.73
C ALA A 252 5.17 14.44 -7.87
N ILE A 253 6.11 13.84 -7.15
CA ILE A 253 7.07 14.58 -6.32
C ILE A 253 8.18 15.12 -7.22
N ARG A 254 8.26 16.45 -7.36
CA ARG A 254 9.23 17.14 -8.20
C ARG A 254 9.92 18.29 -7.47
N LEU A 255 11.17 18.54 -7.85
CA LEU A 255 11.90 19.72 -7.40
C LEU A 255 11.34 20.96 -8.12
N ARG A 256 10.91 21.97 -7.36
CA ARG A 256 10.58 23.29 -7.94
C ARG A 256 11.88 24.05 -8.22
N ARG A 257 12.01 24.57 -9.42
CA ARG A 257 13.12 25.44 -9.85
C ARG A 257 12.59 26.78 -10.30
#